data_d8b9ea4854c9d452e8681bf6d93276d2
#
_entry.id   d8b9ea4854c9d452e8681bf6d93276d2
#
_cell.length_a   1.000
_cell.length_b   1.000
_cell.length_c   1.000
_cell.angle_alpha   90.00
_cell.angle_beta   90.00
_cell.angle_gamma   90.00
#
_symmetry.space_group_name_H-M   'P 1'
#
loop_
_entity.id
_entity.type
_entity.pdbx_description
1 polymer ?
#
loop_
_entity_poly.entity_id
_entity_poly.type
_entity_poly.pdbx_seq_one_letter_code
_entity_poly.pdbx_strand_id
1 'polypeptide(L)'
;MNIILNKRFEYKDLPDMKEIHRQIDEIAAQTFIGETLFFKHHGVKSEAEFKRKAMKEGYISKHSHIGWNSWDETAKNVEYIYRELERRGSYITRMGFIFDWVMGVPEEYRSKLQPGTGLIFKTPEEWKAIGQIAPIQPHMSDHMIGCPNALENARLALEAGVTSLGNVSHYFTYEYPGIELERERTVNSLLAFGLMGKFDGTIVHSNLDDGYGNQFHDLANLTGWTMIERYLVEELLGASMTFSYGNLFSDPISRIVFNMVCDATNVKNTPGTMTFGNTIDYGLDFSKNYGALSSFSLADAICQRHKPTGHAVASVPVSEACRIPTADEIIDGHLCVDMMIEKAALYEPYVNWNAVEAERDILLACGRVFFERVMNGLDDLGVDLKHPGEVFAALKAIGAEQLEANFGVGKKEKTALRGREPVRPTDIIKTLQTKQKKMFLSVGKVEGELAGKVVLVASTDIHDYGKELVKSLCNKAEAKVFDLGTYVTVEEIIDNLLETES
;
A
#
# COMPACT_ATOMS: atom_id res chain seq x y z
N MET A 1 13.68 2.19 26.84
CA MET A 1 12.84 1.77 25.71
C MET A 1 12.73 0.26 25.77
N ASN A 2 11.53 -0.33 25.83
CA ASN A 2 11.36 -1.79 25.79
C ASN A 2 10.91 -2.17 24.36
N ILE A 3 11.86 -2.12 23.41
CA ILE A 3 11.62 -2.59 22.06
C ILE A 3 12.04 -4.05 22.02
N ILE A 4 11.12 -4.92 21.61
CA ILE A 4 11.38 -6.32 21.40
C ILE A 4 11.61 -6.50 19.89
N LEU A 5 12.85 -6.74 19.50
CA LEU A 5 13.18 -7.07 18.11
C LEU A 5 12.77 -8.51 17.81
N ASN A 6 12.14 -8.73 16.67
CA ASN A 6 11.84 -10.07 16.20
C ASN A 6 13.14 -10.84 15.98
N LYS A 7 13.28 -12.05 16.57
CA LYS A 7 14.50 -12.85 16.55
C LYS A 7 14.95 -13.31 15.15
N ARG A 8 14.08 -13.17 14.13
CA ARG A 8 14.37 -13.58 12.75
C ARG A 8 15.31 -12.63 12.01
N PHE A 9 15.77 -11.55 12.64
CA PHE A 9 16.50 -10.51 11.94
C PHE A 9 17.96 -10.43 12.36
N GLU A 10 18.88 -10.84 11.46
CA GLU A 10 20.31 -10.54 11.50
C GLU A 10 20.67 -9.70 10.27
N TYR A 11 20.81 -8.37 10.44
CA TYR A 11 21.15 -7.42 9.36
C TYR A 11 22.67 -7.28 9.12
N LYS A 12 23.48 -8.05 9.85
CA LYS A 12 24.95 -7.90 9.86
C LYS A 12 25.64 -8.37 8.57
N ASP A 13 24.94 -9.10 7.69
CA ASP A 13 25.50 -9.67 6.47
C ASP A 13 25.00 -8.97 5.20
N LEU A 14 24.49 -7.75 5.30
CA LEU A 14 24.10 -6.96 4.13
C LEU A 14 25.34 -6.44 3.42
N PRO A 15 25.36 -6.37 2.07
CA PRO A 15 26.42 -5.74 1.31
C PRO A 15 26.52 -4.25 1.68
N ASP A 16 27.73 -3.71 1.70
CA ASP A 16 27.89 -2.27 1.92
C ASP A 16 27.31 -1.43 0.76
N MET A 17 27.07 -0.14 1.01
CA MET A 17 26.44 0.74 0.03
C MET A 17 27.26 0.94 -1.24
N LYS A 18 28.58 0.76 -1.21
CA LYS A 18 29.41 0.84 -2.42
C LYS A 18 29.14 -0.35 -3.32
N GLU A 19 29.03 -1.52 -2.74
CA GLU A 19 28.69 -2.74 -3.47
C GLU A 19 27.24 -2.67 -4.02
N ILE A 20 26.28 -2.19 -3.23
CA ILE A 20 24.91 -1.95 -3.70
C ILE A 20 24.90 -1.00 -4.90
N HIS A 21 25.57 0.16 -4.81
CA HIS A 21 25.62 1.12 -5.93
C HIS A 21 26.33 0.55 -7.17
N ARG A 22 27.40 -0.21 -6.98
CA ARG A 22 28.09 -0.87 -8.09
C ARG A 22 27.17 -1.83 -8.83
N GLN A 23 26.43 -2.67 -8.09
CA GLN A 23 25.47 -3.61 -8.69
C GLN A 23 24.33 -2.86 -9.40
N ILE A 24 23.79 -1.80 -8.81
CA ILE A 24 22.77 -0.96 -9.45
C ILE A 24 23.28 -0.41 -10.79
N ASP A 25 24.51 0.12 -10.83
CA ASP A 25 25.08 0.68 -12.05
C ASP A 25 25.29 -0.37 -13.13
N GLU A 26 25.75 -1.55 -12.77
CA GLU A 26 25.95 -2.67 -13.70
C GLU A 26 24.63 -3.17 -14.29
N ILE A 27 23.59 -3.27 -13.46
CA ILE A 27 22.27 -3.72 -13.90
C ILE A 27 21.60 -2.62 -14.76
N ALA A 28 21.69 -1.37 -14.35
CA ALA A 28 21.14 -0.24 -15.12
C ALA A 28 21.75 -0.12 -16.52
N ALA A 29 23.06 -0.41 -16.66
CA ALA A 29 23.73 -0.41 -17.96
C ALA A 29 23.19 -1.48 -18.94
N GLN A 30 22.48 -2.49 -18.46
CA GLN A 30 21.91 -3.59 -19.24
C GLN A 30 20.39 -3.52 -19.34
N THR A 31 19.76 -2.59 -18.63
CA THR A 31 18.30 -2.41 -18.58
C THR A 31 17.87 -1.22 -19.44
N PHE A 32 16.70 -1.29 -20.01
CA PHE A 32 16.10 -0.18 -20.79
C PHE A 32 14.61 -0.07 -20.49
N ILE A 33 14.02 1.10 -20.80
CA ILE A 33 12.56 1.25 -20.73
C ILE A 33 11.96 0.84 -22.07
N GLY A 34 11.07 -0.16 -22.02
CA GLY A 34 10.33 -0.63 -23.18
C GLY A 34 9.24 0.36 -23.63
N GLU A 35 8.68 0.14 -24.79
CA GLU A 35 7.64 0.99 -25.38
C GLU A 35 6.27 0.33 -25.24
N THR A 36 5.26 1.11 -24.84
CA THR A 36 3.86 0.69 -24.73
C THR A 36 2.97 1.40 -25.74
N LEU A 37 1.81 0.84 -26.01
CA LEU A 37 0.77 1.53 -26.82
C LEU A 37 0.35 2.84 -26.17
N PHE A 38 0.37 2.92 -24.84
CA PHE A 38 0.08 4.15 -24.10
C PHE A 38 1.10 5.25 -24.43
N PHE A 39 2.39 4.94 -24.39
CA PHE A 39 3.43 5.92 -24.71
C PHE A 39 3.34 6.44 -26.13
N LYS A 40 3.08 5.53 -27.08
CA LYS A 40 2.86 5.90 -28.50
C LYS A 40 1.66 6.80 -28.67
N HIS A 41 0.54 6.43 -28.06
CA HIS A 41 -0.73 7.15 -28.18
C HIS A 41 -0.64 8.58 -27.63
N HIS A 42 0.01 8.76 -26.47
CA HIS A 42 0.10 10.05 -25.80
C HIS A 42 1.37 10.86 -26.15
N GLY A 43 2.30 10.30 -26.92
CA GLY A 43 3.55 10.95 -27.29
C GLY A 43 4.46 11.23 -26.08
N VAL A 44 4.56 10.29 -25.15
CA VAL A 44 5.33 10.37 -23.91
C VAL A 44 6.26 9.16 -23.75
N LYS A 45 7.25 9.26 -22.85
CA LYS A 45 8.23 8.20 -22.60
C LYS A 45 8.05 7.53 -21.23
N SER A 46 7.18 8.06 -20.39
CA SER A 46 6.91 7.51 -19.04
C SER A 46 5.54 7.92 -18.53
N GLU A 47 5.05 7.19 -17.52
CA GLU A 47 3.82 7.56 -16.79
C GLU A 47 3.97 8.94 -16.12
N ALA A 48 5.13 9.25 -15.56
CA ALA A 48 5.38 10.55 -14.92
C ALA A 48 5.30 11.72 -15.91
N GLU A 49 5.81 11.55 -17.12
CA GLU A 49 5.71 12.56 -18.17
C GLU A 49 4.24 12.82 -18.57
N PHE A 50 3.48 11.74 -18.78
CA PHE A 50 2.05 11.84 -19.05
C PHE A 50 1.31 12.59 -17.94
N LYS A 51 1.54 12.22 -16.69
CA LYS A 51 0.89 12.83 -15.53
C LYS A 51 1.21 14.31 -15.40
N ARG A 52 2.45 14.73 -15.63
CA ARG A 52 2.81 16.15 -15.64
C ARG A 52 2.08 16.92 -16.74
N LYS A 53 1.88 16.33 -17.92
CA LYS A 53 1.08 16.90 -19.00
C LYS A 53 -0.38 17.00 -18.59
N ALA A 54 -0.97 15.92 -18.08
CA ALA A 54 -2.34 15.85 -17.61
C ALA A 54 -2.64 16.90 -16.51
N MET A 55 -1.74 17.06 -15.54
CA MET A 55 -1.85 18.08 -14.48
C MET A 55 -1.92 19.51 -15.05
N LYS A 56 -1.09 19.82 -16.05
CA LYS A 56 -1.08 21.14 -16.71
C LYS A 56 -2.36 21.40 -17.51
N GLU A 57 -2.95 20.36 -18.07
CA GLU A 57 -4.18 20.43 -18.87
C GLU A 57 -5.45 20.34 -18.00
N GLY A 58 -5.31 20.14 -16.68
CA GLY A 58 -6.44 19.93 -15.78
C GLY A 58 -7.18 18.61 -16.00
N TYR A 59 -6.49 17.64 -16.64
CA TYR A 59 -7.04 16.32 -16.90
C TYR A 59 -6.86 15.42 -15.66
N ILE A 60 -7.95 14.82 -15.19
CA ILE A 60 -7.94 13.90 -14.05
C ILE A 60 -7.84 12.46 -14.59
N SER A 61 -6.73 11.79 -14.28
CA SER A 61 -6.52 10.38 -14.65
C SER A 61 -7.45 9.47 -13.87
N LYS A 62 -7.87 8.36 -14.50
CA LYS A 62 -8.66 7.30 -13.86
C LYS A 62 -7.89 5.99 -13.86
N HIS A 63 -8.01 5.24 -12.78
CA HIS A 63 -7.33 3.98 -12.54
C HIS A 63 -8.33 2.87 -12.18
N SER A 64 -8.04 1.65 -12.63
CA SER A 64 -8.72 0.43 -12.18
C SER A 64 -7.71 -0.67 -11.90
N HIS A 65 -8.06 -1.60 -11.00
CA HIS A 65 -7.36 -2.86 -10.82
C HIS A 65 -8.08 -3.98 -11.57
N ILE A 66 -7.30 -4.97 -12.02
CA ILE A 66 -7.78 -6.16 -12.73
C ILE A 66 -7.17 -7.39 -12.09
N GLY A 67 -8.04 -8.33 -11.71
CA GLY A 67 -7.68 -9.55 -11.00
C GLY A 67 -8.20 -10.83 -11.63
N TRP A 68 -8.24 -10.97 -12.97
CA TRP A 68 -8.59 -12.26 -13.59
C TRP A 68 -7.44 -13.26 -13.51
N ASN A 69 -7.79 -14.54 -13.49
CA ASN A 69 -6.87 -15.64 -13.17
C ASN A 69 -6.01 -16.10 -14.36
N SER A 70 -6.24 -15.59 -15.56
CA SER A 70 -5.48 -15.94 -16.75
C SER A 70 -5.14 -14.72 -17.60
N TRP A 71 -4.01 -14.80 -18.30
CA TRP A 71 -3.59 -13.75 -19.21
C TRP A 71 -4.57 -13.55 -20.37
N ASP A 72 -5.06 -14.63 -20.97
CA ASP A 72 -5.98 -14.55 -22.12
C ASP A 72 -7.30 -13.87 -21.75
N GLU A 73 -7.86 -14.21 -20.59
CA GLU A 73 -9.06 -13.56 -20.08
C GLU A 73 -8.79 -12.09 -19.73
N THR A 74 -7.67 -11.81 -19.07
CA THR A 74 -7.26 -10.45 -18.71
C THR A 74 -7.11 -9.59 -19.97
N ALA A 75 -6.35 -10.03 -20.98
CA ALA A 75 -6.12 -9.29 -22.19
C ALA A 75 -7.43 -8.98 -22.94
N LYS A 76 -8.30 -9.99 -23.08
CA LYS A 76 -9.62 -9.85 -23.72
C LYS A 76 -10.49 -8.83 -23.01
N ASN A 77 -10.55 -8.88 -21.68
CA ASN A 77 -11.38 -7.99 -20.90
C ASN A 77 -10.83 -6.55 -20.86
N VAL A 78 -9.49 -6.38 -20.82
CA VAL A 78 -8.84 -5.06 -20.93
C VAL A 78 -9.19 -4.39 -22.27
N GLU A 79 -9.08 -5.13 -23.39
CA GLU A 79 -9.43 -4.60 -24.70
C GLU A 79 -10.92 -4.23 -24.77
N TYR A 80 -11.79 -5.07 -24.22
CA TYR A 80 -13.22 -4.80 -24.16
C TYR A 80 -13.55 -3.56 -23.33
N ILE A 81 -12.97 -3.42 -22.13
CA ILE A 81 -13.17 -2.27 -21.26
C ILE A 81 -12.74 -0.98 -21.96
N TYR A 82 -11.55 -0.99 -22.58
CA TYR A 82 -11.04 0.18 -23.28
C TYR A 82 -11.98 0.63 -24.39
N ARG A 83 -12.36 -0.27 -25.29
CA ARG A 83 -13.25 0.03 -26.44
C ARG A 83 -14.64 0.48 -26.01
N GLU A 84 -15.19 -0.16 -24.97
CA GLU A 84 -16.53 0.16 -24.49
C GLU A 84 -16.58 1.51 -23.78
N LEU A 85 -15.55 1.86 -23.02
CA LEU A 85 -15.42 3.19 -22.43
C LEU A 85 -15.32 4.27 -23.51
N GLU A 86 -14.46 4.09 -24.53
CA GLU A 86 -14.39 5.01 -25.66
C GLU A 86 -15.75 5.18 -26.36
N ARG A 87 -16.44 4.07 -26.64
CA ARG A 87 -17.78 4.09 -27.26
C ARG A 87 -18.80 4.88 -26.45
N ARG A 88 -18.68 4.86 -25.11
CA ARG A 88 -19.56 5.58 -24.18
C ARG A 88 -19.09 7.00 -23.88
N GLY A 89 -18.03 7.50 -24.51
CA GLY A 89 -17.46 8.83 -24.27
C GLY A 89 -16.72 8.95 -22.94
N SER A 90 -16.31 7.84 -22.38
CA SER A 90 -15.49 7.72 -21.16
C SER A 90 -14.06 7.30 -21.49
N TYR A 91 -13.24 7.11 -20.46
CA TYR A 91 -11.85 6.73 -20.62
C TYR A 91 -11.33 5.95 -19.42
N ILE A 92 -10.22 5.26 -19.61
CA ILE A 92 -9.38 4.70 -18.57
C ILE A 92 -7.93 5.05 -18.91
N THR A 93 -7.18 5.56 -17.93
CA THR A 93 -5.81 6.04 -18.16
C THR A 93 -4.78 5.01 -17.75
N ARG A 94 -5.05 4.32 -16.63
CA ARG A 94 -4.10 3.47 -15.92
C ARG A 94 -4.81 2.22 -15.42
N MET A 95 -4.11 1.10 -15.49
CA MET A 95 -4.65 -0.17 -15.05
C MET A 95 -3.62 -0.95 -14.24
N GLY A 96 -3.97 -1.32 -13.03
CA GLY A 96 -3.20 -2.18 -12.15
C GLY A 96 -3.52 -3.64 -12.42
N PHE A 97 -2.50 -4.46 -12.54
CA PHE A 97 -2.61 -5.91 -12.73
C PHE A 97 -2.25 -6.62 -11.43
N ILE A 98 -3.05 -7.60 -11.06
CA ILE A 98 -2.86 -8.38 -9.85
C ILE A 98 -2.07 -9.63 -10.19
N PHE A 99 -0.87 -9.71 -9.64
CA PHE A 99 0.02 -10.86 -9.81
C PHE A 99 -0.12 -11.85 -8.68
N ASP A 100 0.17 -13.10 -9.01
CA ASP A 100 0.24 -14.17 -8.01
C ASP A 100 1.41 -13.95 -7.04
N TRP A 101 1.24 -14.34 -5.79
CA TRP A 101 2.26 -14.17 -4.76
C TRP A 101 3.59 -14.89 -5.10
N VAL A 102 3.54 -15.98 -5.88
CA VAL A 102 4.75 -16.68 -6.32
C VAL A 102 5.63 -15.82 -7.23
N MET A 103 5.11 -14.75 -7.85
CA MET A 103 5.92 -13.81 -8.61
C MET A 103 6.90 -13.02 -7.75
N GLY A 104 6.62 -12.87 -6.46
CA GLY A 104 7.54 -12.29 -5.49
C GLY A 104 8.71 -13.19 -5.10
N VAL A 105 8.72 -14.44 -5.57
CA VAL A 105 9.74 -15.44 -5.25
C VAL A 105 10.59 -15.75 -6.48
N PRO A 106 11.94 -15.92 -6.35
CA PRO A 106 12.80 -16.33 -7.45
C PRO A 106 12.32 -17.62 -8.12
N GLU A 107 12.50 -17.70 -9.45
CA GLU A 107 11.90 -18.74 -10.29
C GLU A 107 12.26 -20.16 -9.83
N GLU A 108 13.49 -20.38 -9.38
CA GLU A 108 13.98 -21.69 -8.91
C GLU A 108 13.23 -22.26 -7.70
N TYR A 109 12.53 -21.40 -6.95
CA TYR A 109 11.72 -21.84 -5.80
C TYR A 109 10.25 -22.05 -6.15
N ARG A 110 9.73 -21.42 -7.25
CA ARG A 110 8.29 -21.40 -7.57
C ARG A 110 7.69 -22.79 -7.76
N SER A 111 8.47 -23.75 -8.29
CA SER A 111 8.01 -25.13 -8.49
C SER A 111 7.66 -25.89 -7.21
N LYS A 112 8.12 -25.39 -6.06
CA LYS A 112 7.87 -25.99 -4.73
C LYS A 112 6.65 -25.36 -4.03
N LEU A 113 6.07 -24.33 -4.61
CA LEU A 113 5.03 -23.53 -4.00
C LEU A 113 3.68 -23.81 -4.65
N GLN A 114 2.61 -23.61 -3.88
CA GLN A 114 1.25 -23.68 -4.38
C GLN A 114 0.83 -22.26 -4.82
N PRO A 115 0.62 -22.01 -6.12
CA PRO A 115 0.14 -20.71 -6.58
C PRO A 115 -1.24 -20.37 -6.02
N GLY A 116 -1.52 -19.05 -5.94
CA GLY A 116 -2.84 -18.50 -5.71
C GLY A 116 -3.64 -18.38 -7.02
N THR A 117 -4.33 -17.25 -7.19
CA THR A 117 -5.22 -16.99 -8.34
C THR A 117 -4.78 -15.81 -9.21
N GLY A 118 -3.67 -15.16 -8.89
CA GLY A 118 -3.14 -14.03 -9.65
C GLY A 118 -2.44 -14.42 -10.95
N LEU A 119 -2.01 -13.43 -11.71
CA LEU A 119 -1.26 -13.64 -12.95
C LEU A 119 0.15 -14.14 -12.66
N ILE A 120 0.61 -15.10 -13.45
CA ILE A 120 1.97 -15.63 -13.41
C ILE A 120 2.57 -15.50 -14.80
N PHE A 121 3.61 -14.66 -14.93
CA PHE A 121 4.40 -14.53 -16.14
C PHE A 121 5.66 -15.40 -16.08
N LYS A 122 5.95 -16.08 -17.20
CA LYS A 122 7.06 -17.03 -17.31
C LYS A 122 8.13 -16.58 -18.30
N THR A 123 7.77 -15.73 -19.26
CA THR A 123 8.67 -15.31 -20.34
C THR A 123 8.70 -13.78 -20.48
N PRO A 124 9.79 -13.19 -20.97
CA PRO A 124 9.86 -11.76 -21.26
C PRO A 124 8.79 -11.26 -22.24
N GLU A 125 8.32 -12.14 -23.14
CA GLU A 125 7.26 -11.81 -24.11
C GLU A 125 5.92 -11.62 -23.42
N GLU A 126 5.59 -12.42 -22.41
CA GLU A 126 4.39 -12.26 -21.58
C GLU A 126 4.42 -10.93 -20.83
N TRP A 127 5.59 -10.56 -20.25
CA TRP A 127 5.76 -9.25 -19.63
C TRP A 127 5.51 -8.09 -20.59
N LYS A 128 6.08 -8.16 -21.80
CA LYS A 128 5.91 -7.12 -22.82
C LYS A 128 4.46 -7.00 -23.31
N ALA A 129 3.73 -8.12 -23.35
CA ALA A 129 2.35 -8.15 -23.83
C ALA A 129 1.42 -7.24 -23.01
N ILE A 130 1.71 -6.98 -21.74
CA ILE A 130 0.87 -6.16 -20.84
C ILE A 130 0.68 -4.73 -21.34
N GLY A 131 1.69 -4.14 -21.98
CA GLY A 131 1.65 -2.79 -22.56
C GLY A 131 1.16 -2.75 -24.02
N GLN A 132 0.75 -3.89 -24.60
CA GLN A 132 0.41 -4.03 -26.02
C GLN A 132 -1.07 -4.41 -26.27
N ILE A 133 -1.93 -4.36 -25.25
CA ILE A 133 -3.36 -4.67 -25.38
C ILE A 133 -4.15 -3.45 -25.89
N ALA A 134 -4.00 -2.32 -25.17
CA ALA A 134 -4.71 -1.07 -25.40
C ALA A 134 -3.82 0.10 -24.94
N PRO A 135 -4.09 1.35 -25.38
CA PRO A 135 -3.33 2.51 -24.94
C PRO A 135 -3.69 2.93 -23.50
N ILE A 136 -3.57 2.01 -22.56
CA ILE A 136 -3.74 2.19 -21.11
C ILE A 136 -2.38 1.97 -20.47
N GLN A 137 -1.98 2.84 -19.51
CA GLN A 137 -0.72 2.67 -18.80
C GLN A 137 -0.80 1.46 -17.87
N PRO A 138 -0.01 0.41 -18.09
CA PRO A 138 0.06 -0.70 -17.16
C PRO A 138 0.77 -0.28 -15.86
N HIS A 139 0.26 -0.75 -14.75
CA HIS A 139 0.86 -0.65 -13.43
C HIS A 139 0.99 -2.03 -12.81
N MET A 140 2.12 -2.29 -12.20
CA MET A 140 2.39 -3.51 -11.47
C MET A 140 2.70 -3.17 -10.02
N SER A 141 1.88 -3.65 -9.10
CA SER A 141 1.99 -3.35 -7.68
C SER A 141 2.27 -4.60 -6.85
N ASP A 142 1.46 -5.64 -7.02
CA ASP A 142 1.50 -6.78 -6.13
C ASP A 142 2.69 -7.69 -6.46
N HIS A 143 3.47 -8.02 -5.43
CA HIS A 143 4.60 -8.92 -5.50
C HIS A 143 5.70 -8.54 -6.51
N MET A 144 5.80 -7.25 -6.88
CA MET A 144 6.80 -6.78 -7.83
C MET A 144 8.08 -6.28 -7.17
N ILE A 145 7.97 -5.36 -6.20
CA ILE A 145 9.09 -4.85 -5.41
C ILE A 145 8.78 -4.98 -3.91
N GLY A 146 9.79 -4.92 -3.05
CA GLY A 146 9.61 -5.23 -1.62
C GLY A 146 9.53 -6.74 -1.33
N CYS A 147 9.97 -7.59 -2.26
CA CYS A 147 9.90 -9.04 -2.22
C CYS A 147 11.26 -9.69 -2.55
N PRO A 148 11.45 -11.00 -2.33
CA PRO A 148 12.70 -11.69 -2.65
C PRO A 148 13.11 -11.60 -4.13
N ASN A 149 12.16 -11.52 -5.08
CA ASN A 149 12.43 -11.40 -6.53
C ASN A 149 12.38 -9.96 -7.05
N ALA A 150 12.43 -8.96 -6.18
CA ALA A 150 12.18 -7.55 -6.52
C ALA A 150 13.02 -7.03 -7.68
N LEU A 151 14.31 -7.34 -7.71
CA LEU A 151 15.23 -6.85 -8.75
C LEU A 151 14.85 -7.35 -10.14
N GLU A 152 14.64 -8.65 -10.30
CA GLU A 152 14.30 -9.24 -11.61
C GLU A 152 12.90 -8.78 -12.07
N ASN A 153 11.95 -8.70 -11.17
CA ASN A 153 10.63 -8.16 -11.47
C ASN A 153 10.70 -6.69 -11.93
N ALA A 154 11.50 -5.86 -11.25
CA ALA A 154 11.67 -4.46 -11.64
C ALA A 154 12.32 -4.33 -13.03
N ARG A 155 13.36 -5.13 -13.30
CA ARG A 155 14.05 -5.14 -14.60
C ARG A 155 13.08 -5.52 -15.74
N LEU A 156 12.37 -6.64 -15.60
CA LEU A 156 11.42 -7.14 -16.61
C LEU A 156 10.23 -6.17 -16.81
N ALA A 157 9.74 -5.56 -15.75
CA ALA A 157 8.68 -4.57 -15.82
C ALA A 157 9.14 -3.30 -16.57
N LEU A 158 10.34 -2.78 -16.28
CA LEU A 158 10.91 -1.64 -17.02
C LEU A 158 11.08 -1.97 -18.51
N GLU A 159 11.61 -3.15 -18.84
CA GLU A 159 11.75 -3.63 -20.22
C GLU A 159 10.40 -3.82 -20.92
N ALA A 160 9.33 -4.05 -20.18
CA ALA A 160 7.95 -4.06 -20.69
C ALA A 160 7.33 -2.66 -20.83
N GLY A 161 8.02 -1.59 -20.42
CA GLY A 161 7.52 -0.21 -20.46
C GLY A 161 6.66 0.18 -19.26
N VAL A 162 6.71 -0.58 -18.17
CA VAL A 162 6.03 -0.24 -16.92
C VAL A 162 6.94 0.63 -16.09
N THR A 163 6.64 1.93 -16.02
CA THR A 163 7.50 2.93 -15.34
C THR A 163 7.04 3.30 -13.93
N SER A 164 5.94 2.72 -13.46
CA SER A 164 5.46 2.85 -12.08
C SER A 164 5.29 1.47 -11.47
N LEU A 165 6.10 1.16 -10.47
CA LEU A 165 6.17 -0.16 -9.83
C LEU A 165 5.94 -0.05 -8.33
N GLY A 166 5.18 -0.99 -7.79
CA GLY A 166 4.92 -1.19 -6.37
C GLY A 166 5.31 -2.59 -5.91
N ASN A 167 5.36 -2.89 -4.67
CA ASN A 167 4.89 -2.03 -3.59
C ASN A 167 5.96 -2.00 -2.49
N VAL A 168 6.42 -0.81 -2.09
CA VAL A 168 7.39 -0.70 -0.97
C VAL A 168 6.81 -1.28 0.31
N SER A 169 5.53 -1.02 0.55
CA SER A 169 4.80 -1.50 1.73
C SER A 169 4.89 -3.02 1.92
N HIS A 170 4.95 -3.80 0.84
CA HIS A 170 5.06 -5.26 0.89
C HIS A 170 6.33 -5.76 1.58
N TYR A 171 7.40 -4.96 1.57
CA TYR A 171 8.60 -5.30 2.31
C TYR A 171 8.31 -5.52 3.79
N PHE A 172 7.42 -4.75 4.37
CA PHE A 172 7.12 -4.75 5.79
C PHE A 172 6.05 -5.76 6.20
N THR A 173 5.12 -6.07 5.31
CA THR A 173 3.84 -6.70 5.66
C THR A 173 3.55 -8.00 4.92
N TYR A 174 4.22 -8.29 3.80
CA TYR A 174 4.02 -9.54 3.07
C TYR A 174 5.07 -10.57 3.45
N GLU A 175 4.63 -11.81 3.66
CA GLU A 175 5.50 -12.95 3.91
C GLU A 175 5.41 -13.97 2.76
N TYR A 176 6.47 -14.77 2.61
CA TYR A 176 6.59 -15.78 1.56
C TYR A 176 6.79 -17.15 2.23
N PRO A 177 5.68 -17.81 2.64
CA PRO A 177 5.73 -19.02 3.45
C PRO A 177 6.52 -20.16 2.77
N GLY A 178 7.28 -20.91 3.57
CA GLY A 178 8.10 -22.01 3.08
C GLY A 178 9.43 -21.62 2.44
N ILE A 179 9.80 -20.32 2.50
CA ILE A 179 11.04 -19.81 1.93
C ILE A 179 11.67 -18.80 2.87
N GLU A 180 12.89 -19.07 3.34
CA GLU A 180 13.68 -18.14 4.15
C GLU A 180 14.62 -17.33 3.26
N LEU A 181 14.17 -16.18 2.76
CA LEU A 181 14.88 -15.28 1.85
C LEU A 181 14.85 -13.81 2.32
N GLU A 182 14.92 -13.57 3.63
CA GLU A 182 14.85 -12.20 4.17
C GLU A 182 16.04 -11.33 3.76
N ARG A 183 17.23 -11.92 3.70
CA ARG A 183 18.41 -11.21 3.22
C ARG A 183 18.27 -10.85 1.73
N GLU A 184 17.88 -11.81 0.91
CA GLU A 184 17.63 -11.65 -0.52
C GLU A 184 16.50 -10.65 -0.75
N ARG A 185 15.41 -10.69 0.03
CA ARG A 185 14.35 -9.69 0.00
C ARG A 185 14.92 -8.29 0.21
N THR A 186 15.72 -8.10 1.26
CA THR A 186 16.29 -6.80 1.57
C THR A 186 17.20 -6.34 0.45
N VAL A 187 18.18 -7.13 0.05
CA VAL A 187 19.15 -6.76 -1.00
C VAL A 187 18.44 -6.49 -2.33
N ASN A 188 17.56 -7.38 -2.78
CA ASN A 188 16.87 -7.23 -4.06
C ASN A 188 15.89 -6.05 -4.08
N SER A 189 15.28 -5.71 -2.94
CA SER A 189 14.45 -4.51 -2.82
C SER A 189 15.30 -3.23 -2.98
N LEU A 190 16.47 -3.15 -2.30
CA LEU A 190 17.38 -2.02 -2.46
C LEU A 190 17.85 -1.85 -3.91
N LEU A 191 18.22 -2.97 -4.54
CA LEU A 191 18.67 -2.99 -5.93
C LEU A 191 17.52 -2.57 -6.88
N ALA A 192 16.30 -3.02 -6.65
CA ALA A 192 15.12 -2.64 -7.45
C ALA A 192 14.81 -1.14 -7.32
N PHE A 193 14.78 -0.60 -6.10
CA PHE A 193 14.53 0.83 -5.89
C PHE A 193 15.66 1.68 -6.50
N GLY A 194 16.92 1.29 -6.28
CA GLY A 194 18.06 1.97 -6.86
C GLY A 194 18.10 1.88 -8.39
N LEU A 195 17.75 0.74 -8.98
CA LEU A 195 17.62 0.57 -10.43
C LEU A 195 16.59 1.55 -11.00
N MET A 196 15.41 1.65 -10.39
CA MET A 196 14.40 2.62 -10.80
C MET A 196 14.92 4.05 -10.70
N GLY A 197 15.74 4.37 -9.69
CA GLY A 197 16.39 5.68 -9.54
C GLY A 197 17.36 6.08 -10.67
N LYS A 198 17.78 5.12 -11.51
CA LYS A 198 18.66 5.38 -12.66
C LYS A 198 17.92 5.83 -13.94
N PHE A 199 16.60 5.70 -13.95
CA PHE A 199 15.81 6.04 -15.14
C PHE A 199 14.85 7.22 -14.86
N ASP A 200 14.97 8.26 -15.69
CA ASP A 200 14.07 9.40 -15.60
C ASP A 200 12.63 9.00 -15.86
N GLY A 201 11.72 9.52 -15.04
CA GLY A 201 10.28 9.30 -15.20
C GLY A 201 9.77 7.99 -14.62
N THR A 202 10.62 7.20 -13.96
CA THR A 202 10.17 6.07 -13.15
C THR A 202 9.61 6.52 -11.80
N ILE A 203 8.69 5.75 -11.27
CA ILE A 203 8.04 6.01 -9.98
C ILE A 203 8.03 4.73 -9.16
N VAL A 204 8.70 4.75 -8.01
CA VAL A 204 8.53 3.75 -6.96
C VAL A 204 7.22 4.04 -6.24
N HIS A 205 6.35 3.06 -6.19
CA HIS A 205 5.03 3.19 -5.58
C HIS A 205 4.98 2.48 -4.23
N SER A 206 4.36 3.12 -3.25
CA SER A 206 3.98 2.49 -1.99
C SER A 206 2.49 2.65 -1.74
N ASN A 207 1.76 1.54 -1.67
CA ASN A 207 0.40 1.53 -1.20
C ASN A 207 0.40 1.44 0.33
N LEU A 208 0.15 2.55 0.99
CA LEU A 208 0.18 2.63 2.45
C LEU A 208 -0.85 1.71 3.12
N ASP A 209 -1.96 1.45 2.42
CA ASP A 209 -3.02 0.57 2.91
C ASP A 209 -2.58 -0.92 2.98
N ASP A 210 -1.59 -1.34 2.17
CA ASP A 210 -1.02 -2.68 2.20
C ASP A 210 0.14 -2.82 3.19
N GLY A 211 0.57 -1.71 3.78
CA GLY A 211 1.68 -1.64 4.70
C GLY A 211 1.26 -1.29 6.13
N TYR A 212 2.17 -0.67 6.83
CA TYR A 212 1.91 -0.21 8.20
C TYR A 212 0.80 0.87 8.29
N GLY A 213 0.40 1.47 7.16
CA GLY A 213 -0.71 2.40 7.11
C GLY A 213 -2.02 1.81 7.61
N ASN A 214 -2.27 0.51 7.40
CA ASN A 214 -3.47 -0.15 7.92
C ASN A 214 -3.38 -0.50 9.43
N GLN A 215 -2.18 -0.48 9.99
CA GLN A 215 -1.91 -0.85 11.39
C GLN A 215 -1.75 0.35 12.32
N PHE A 216 -1.40 1.53 11.79
CA PHE A 216 -1.33 2.75 12.57
C PHE A 216 -2.74 3.24 12.95
N HIS A 217 -2.86 3.68 14.18
CA HIS A 217 -4.10 4.21 14.75
C HIS A 217 -4.20 5.74 14.65
N ASP A 218 -3.11 6.40 14.28
CA ASP A 218 -3.00 7.86 14.22
C ASP A 218 -2.47 8.31 12.86
N LEU A 219 -3.25 9.14 12.15
CA LEU A 219 -2.83 9.73 10.86
C LEU A 219 -1.55 10.56 10.98
N ALA A 220 -1.24 11.11 12.16
CA ALA A 220 0.00 11.84 12.39
C ALA A 220 1.22 10.89 12.36
N ASN A 221 1.09 9.67 12.88
CA ASN A 221 2.14 8.66 12.81
C ASN A 221 2.27 8.13 11.37
N LEU A 222 1.16 7.91 10.66
CA LEU A 222 1.17 7.57 9.24
C LEU A 222 1.83 8.65 8.38
N THR A 223 1.61 9.93 8.70
CA THR A 223 2.31 11.05 8.05
C THR A 223 3.83 10.94 8.24
N GLY A 224 4.30 10.66 9.45
CA GLY A 224 5.72 10.46 9.70
C GLY A 224 6.28 9.21 9.01
N TRP A 225 5.46 8.17 8.86
CA TRP A 225 5.81 6.98 8.09
C TRP A 225 6.07 7.29 6.61
N THR A 226 5.27 8.14 5.98
CA THR A 226 5.54 8.60 4.60
C THR A 226 6.90 9.30 4.49
N MET A 227 7.32 10.05 5.52
CA MET A 227 8.63 10.70 5.55
C MET A 227 9.76 9.67 5.68
N ILE A 228 9.57 8.59 6.45
CA ILE A 228 10.53 7.50 6.59
C ILE A 228 10.73 6.77 5.25
N GLU A 229 9.65 6.37 4.58
CA GLU A 229 9.75 5.70 3.27
C GLU A 229 10.42 6.60 2.22
N ARG A 230 10.12 7.90 2.20
CA ARG A 230 10.81 8.86 1.31
C ARG A 230 12.30 8.99 1.64
N TYR A 231 12.65 9.05 2.91
CA TYR A 231 14.05 9.07 3.31
C TYR A 231 14.81 7.87 2.74
N LEU A 232 14.26 6.66 2.88
CA LEU A 232 14.87 5.42 2.41
C LEU A 232 14.98 5.37 0.89
N VAL A 233 13.87 5.65 0.20
CA VAL A 233 13.77 5.47 -1.25
C VAL A 233 14.32 6.68 -2.02
N GLU A 234 14.03 7.91 -1.58
CA GLU A 234 14.39 9.11 -2.31
C GLU A 234 15.76 9.65 -1.93
N GLU A 235 16.09 9.71 -0.63
CA GLU A 235 17.34 10.31 -0.17
C GLU A 235 18.50 9.32 -0.23
N LEU A 236 18.30 8.08 0.24
CA LEU A 236 19.37 7.08 0.30
C LEU A 236 19.57 6.32 -1.01
N LEU A 237 18.49 6.02 -1.75
CA LEU A 237 18.56 5.22 -2.97
C LEU A 237 18.36 6.04 -4.27
N GLY A 238 18.01 7.32 -4.15
CA GLY A 238 17.94 8.25 -5.30
C GLY A 238 16.70 8.11 -6.19
N ALA A 239 15.81 7.15 -5.93
CA ALA A 239 14.61 6.95 -6.72
C ALA A 239 13.58 8.07 -6.49
N SER A 240 12.60 8.18 -7.38
CA SER A 240 11.41 9.03 -7.19
C SER A 240 10.26 8.16 -6.70
N MET A 241 9.53 8.59 -5.67
CA MET A 241 8.44 7.80 -5.16
C MET A 241 7.15 8.58 -4.96
N THR A 242 6.06 7.85 -4.92
CA THR A 242 4.74 8.37 -4.54
C THR A 242 3.91 7.29 -3.85
N PHE A 243 2.85 7.72 -3.21
CA PHE A 243 1.99 6.86 -2.42
C PHE A 243 0.64 6.64 -3.08
N SER A 244 0.03 5.47 -2.81
CA SER A 244 -1.41 5.33 -2.83
C SER A 244 -1.92 5.11 -1.41
N TYR A 245 -3.16 5.48 -1.20
CA TYR A 245 -3.88 5.37 0.06
C TYR A 245 -5.37 5.53 -0.22
N GLY A 246 -6.19 5.24 0.77
CA GLY A 246 -7.61 5.59 0.69
C GLY A 246 -8.57 4.46 0.95
N ASN A 247 -8.13 3.19 0.89
CA ASN A 247 -8.96 2.04 1.23
C ASN A 247 -9.55 2.16 2.66
N LEU A 248 -8.81 2.82 3.55
CA LEU A 248 -9.13 2.95 4.96
C LEU A 248 -9.79 4.28 5.34
N PHE A 249 -10.07 5.15 4.36
CA PHE A 249 -10.69 6.45 4.57
C PHE A 249 -12.15 6.46 4.11
N SER A 250 -13.08 6.36 5.05
CA SER A 250 -14.52 6.60 4.80
C SER A 250 -14.91 8.07 5.00
N ASP A 251 -14.15 8.84 5.78
CA ASP A 251 -14.32 10.28 5.95
C ASP A 251 -13.71 11.04 4.75
N PRO A 252 -14.55 11.69 3.90
CA PRO A 252 -14.07 12.37 2.70
C PRO A 252 -13.16 13.57 3.01
N ILE A 253 -13.30 14.21 4.16
CA ILE A 253 -12.44 15.35 4.54
C ILE A 253 -11.06 14.86 4.96
N SER A 254 -10.96 13.83 5.80
CA SER A 254 -9.69 13.19 6.15
C SER A 254 -8.95 12.70 4.90
N ARG A 255 -9.68 12.20 3.92
CA ARG A 255 -9.16 11.78 2.62
C ARG A 255 -8.51 12.94 1.85
N ILE A 256 -9.17 14.08 1.74
CA ILE A 256 -8.64 15.29 1.11
C ILE A 256 -7.40 15.79 1.88
N VAL A 257 -7.49 15.89 3.20
CA VAL A 257 -6.36 16.33 4.05
C VAL A 257 -5.15 15.43 3.83
N PHE A 258 -5.32 14.11 3.85
CA PHE A 258 -4.19 13.20 3.72
C PHE A 258 -3.60 13.19 2.31
N ASN A 259 -4.40 13.44 1.25
CA ASN A 259 -3.88 13.69 -0.09
C ASN A 259 -2.92 14.88 -0.09
N MET A 260 -3.30 15.98 0.53
CA MET A 260 -2.45 17.16 0.65
C MET A 260 -1.22 16.93 1.53
N VAL A 261 -1.30 16.04 2.53
CA VAL A 261 -0.14 15.61 3.32
C VAL A 261 0.86 14.85 2.45
N CYS A 262 0.42 13.86 1.68
CA CYS A 262 1.29 13.09 0.79
C CYS A 262 1.99 13.97 -0.25
N ASP A 263 1.28 14.97 -0.80
CA ASP A 263 1.85 15.94 -1.70
C ASP A 263 2.86 16.88 -0.98
N ALA A 264 2.53 17.35 0.21
CA ALA A 264 3.41 18.24 0.99
C ALA A 264 4.72 17.56 1.44
N THR A 265 4.74 16.24 1.60
CA THR A 265 5.97 15.46 1.86
C THR A 265 6.79 15.19 0.59
N ASN A 266 6.28 15.51 -0.58
CA ASN A 266 6.87 15.21 -1.88
C ASN A 266 7.87 16.28 -2.33
N VAL A 267 9.11 16.18 -1.87
CA VAL A 267 10.18 17.16 -2.18
C VAL A 267 10.69 17.08 -3.63
N LYS A 268 10.57 15.93 -4.27
CA LYS A 268 11.00 15.73 -5.67
C LYS A 268 9.94 16.13 -6.71
N ASN A 269 8.76 16.55 -6.30
CA ASN A 269 7.62 16.82 -7.18
C ASN A 269 7.30 15.65 -8.13
N THR A 270 7.40 14.43 -7.63
CA THR A 270 7.03 13.22 -8.37
C THR A 270 5.50 13.23 -8.53
N PRO A 271 4.95 13.12 -9.75
CA PRO A 271 3.50 13.06 -9.90
C PRO A 271 2.95 11.79 -9.29
N GLY A 272 1.80 11.88 -8.63
CA GLY A 272 1.17 10.76 -7.94
C GLY A 272 0.80 9.58 -8.84
N THR A 273 0.56 8.41 -8.23
CA THR A 273 0.14 7.22 -8.96
C THR A 273 -1.37 7.07 -8.99
N MET A 274 -1.98 6.83 -7.84
CA MET A 274 -3.43 6.76 -7.68
C MET A 274 -3.84 7.17 -6.27
N THR A 275 -5.10 7.58 -6.12
CA THR A 275 -5.78 7.62 -4.85
C THR A 275 -6.65 6.38 -4.77
N PHE A 276 -6.33 5.45 -3.86
CA PHE A 276 -7.04 4.18 -3.78
C PHE A 276 -8.49 4.39 -3.35
N GLY A 277 -9.41 3.54 -3.82
CA GLY A 277 -10.82 3.62 -3.48
C GLY A 277 -11.10 3.16 -2.05
N ASN A 278 -12.09 3.76 -1.39
CA ASN A 278 -12.57 3.30 -0.10
C ASN A 278 -13.39 2.03 -0.26
N THR A 279 -12.84 0.88 0.12
CA THR A 279 -13.54 -0.41 0.16
C THR A 279 -13.98 -0.83 1.56
N ILE A 280 -13.58 -0.09 2.60
CA ILE A 280 -13.97 -0.36 3.99
C ILE A 280 -15.49 -0.26 4.20
N ASP A 281 -16.16 0.59 3.41
CA ASP A 281 -17.61 0.78 3.44
C ASP A 281 -18.35 -0.17 2.49
N TYR A 282 -17.64 -0.96 1.67
CA TYR A 282 -18.27 -1.90 0.76
C TYR A 282 -18.80 -3.13 1.47
N GLY A 283 -19.93 -3.63 0.97
CA GLY A 283 -20.59 -4.84 1.47
C GLY A 283 -21.45 -5.50 0.38
N LEU A 284 -22.40 -6.31 0.79
CA LEU A 284 -23.30 -7.03 -0.15
C LEU A 284 -24.38 -6.16 -0.80
N ASP A 285 -24.57 -4.92 -0.31
CA ASP A 285 -25.54 -3.97 -0.84
C ASP A 285 -24.86 -3.03 -1.85
N PHE A 286 -24.95 -3.36 -3.12
CA PHE A 286 -24.32 -2.58 -4.21
C PHE A 286 -24.84 -1.15 -4.31
N SER A 287 -26.07 -0.86 -3.88
CA SER A 287 -26.59 0.51 -3.84
C SER A 287 -25.80 1.38 -2.86
N LYS A 288 -25.43 0.82 -1.69
CA LYS A 288 -24.56 1.49 -0.72
C LYS A 288 -23.14 1.63 -1.24
N ASN A 289 -22.65 0.60 -1.93
CA ASN A 289 -21.30 0.63 -2.52
C ASN A 289 -21.18 1.73 -3.59
N TYR A 290 -22.23 1.97 -4.41
CA TYR A 290 -22.27 3.14 -5.30
C TYR A 290 -22.27 4.47 -4.55
N GLY A 291 -22.93 4.55 -3.39
CA GLY A 291 -22.86 5.71 -2.50
C GLY A 291 -21.44 5.97 -2.00
N ALA A 292 -20.74 4.93 -1.58
CA ALA A 292 -19.34 5.01 -1.16
C ALA A 292 -18.42 5.40 -2.34
N LEU A 293 -18.55 4.73 -3.50
CA LEU A 293 -17.82 5.07 -4.74
C LEU A 293 -17.99 6.54 -5.10
N SER A 294 -19.23 7.04 -5.09
CA SER A 294 -19.51 8.44 -5.41
C SER A 294 -18.90 9.40 -4.41
N SER A 295 -18.95 9.07 -3.12
CA SER A 295 -18.42 9.91 -2.05
C SER A 295 -16.90 10.06 -2.15
N PHE A 296 -16.16 8.96 -2.23
CA PHE A 296 -14.72 9.06 -2.26
C PHE A 296 -14.16 9.59 -3.59
N SER A 297 -14.76 9.19 -4.72
CA SER A 297 -14.30 9.70 -6.03
C SER A 297 -14.59 11.19 -6.22
N LEU A 298 -15.69 11.71 -5.66
CA LEU A 298 -15.96 13.14 -5.61
C LEU A 298 -14.92 13.88 -4.77
N ALA A 299 -14.58 13.36 -3.59
CA ALA A 299 -13.56 13.96 -2.72
C ALA A 299 -12.19 14.01 -3.41
N ASP A 300 -11.79 12.91 -4.06
CA ASP A 300 -10.53 12.82 -4.81
C ASP A 300 -10.52 13.78 -6.00
N ALA A 301 -11.60 13.85 -6.76
CA ALA A 301 -11.71 14.75 -7.89
C ALA A 301 -11.69 16.24 -7.45
N ILE A 302 -12.33 16.58 -6.34
CA ILE A 302 -12.27 17.93 -5.73
C ILE A 302 -10.82 18.28 -5.38
N CYS A 303 -10.10 17.37 -4.74
CA CYS A 303 -8.69 17.56 -4.39
C CYS A 303 -7.81 17.75 -5.63
N GLN A 304 -7.97 16.91 -6.66
CA GLN A 304 -7.21 16.99 -7.92
C GLN A 304 -7.52 18.26 -8.72
N ARG A 305 -8.71 18.83 -8.58
CA ARG A 305 -9.06 20.13 -9.19
C ARG A 305 -8.43 21.31 -8.46
N HIS A 306 -8.45 21.28 -7.14
CA HIS A 306 -7.86 22.35 -6.32
C HIS A 306 -6.33 22.38 -6.46
N LYS A 307 -5.72 21.22 -6.29
CA LYS A 307 -4.28 21.06 -6.38
C LYS A 307 -3.94 19.77 -7.13
N PRO A 308 -3.72 19.83 -8.43
CA PRO A 308 -3.35 18.67 -9.22
C PRO A 308 -2.03 18.06 -8.71
N THR A 309 -2.09 16.82 -8.24
CA THR A 309 -0.93 16.05 -7.74
C THR A 309 -0.54 14.91 -8.68
N GLY A 310 -1.34 14.68 -9.73
CA GLY A 310 -1.15 13.57 -10.67
C GLY A 310 -1.66 12.22 -10.15
N HIS A 311 -2.26 12.17 -8.96
CA HIS A 311 -2.94 10.95 -8.53
C HIS A 311 -4.13 10.65 -9.42
N ALA A 312 -4.20 9.42 -9.93
CA ALA A 312 -5.37 8.95 -10.65
C ALA A 312 -6.50 8.60 -9.66
N VAL A 313 -7.73 8.99 -9.96
CA VAL A 313 -8.90 8.57 -9.19
C VAL A 313 -9.17 7.10 -9.46
N ALA A 314 -9.24 6.30 -8.40
CA ALA A 314 -9.52 4.87 -8.52
C ALA A 314 -11.02 4.63 -8.67
N SER A 315 -11.40 3.99 -9.79
CA SER A 315 -12.76 3.55 -10.05
C SER A 315 -12.93 2.10 -9.54
N VAL A 316 -13.18 1.95 -8.25
CA VAL A 316 -13.33 0.62 -7.64
C VAL A 316 -14.72 0.07 -7.92
N PRO A 317 -14.84 -1.09 -8.60
CA PRO A 317 -16.12 -1.69 -8.89
C PRO A 317 -16.92 -2.05 -7.63
N VAL A 318 -18.22 -1.85 -7.66
CA VAL A 318 -19.10 -2.01 -6.48
C VAL A 318 -19.22 -3.45 -5.97
N SER A 319 -18.76 -4.43 -6.74
CA SER A 319 -18.70 -5.86 -6.36
C SER A 319 -17.36 -6.30 -5.74
N GLU A 320 -16.37 -5.41 -5.67
CA GLU A 320 -14.99 -5.70 -5.25
C GLU A 320 -14.91 -6.44 -3.90
N ALA A 321 -15.73 -6.06 -2.93
CA ALA A 321 -15.74 -6.69 -1.62
C ALA A 321 -16.36 -8.11 -1.60
N CYS A 322 -16.93 -8.57 -2.71
CA CYS A 322 -17.70 -9.82 -2.75
C CYS A 322 -17.05 -10.87 -3.65
N ARG A 323 -16.43 -10.46 -4.75
CA ARG A 323 -15.89 -11.33 -5.77
C ARG A 323 -15.04 -10.54 -6.78
N ILE A 324 -14.33 -11.24 -7.65
CA ILE A 324 -13.66 -10.62 -8.80
C ILE A 324 -14.72 -9.90 -9.66
N PRO A 325 -14.56 -8.58 -9.93
CA PRO A 325 -15.48 -7.82 -10.75
C PRO A 325 -15.50 -8.28 -12.21
N THR A 326 -16.64 -8.16 -12.83
CA THR A 326 -16.76 -8.34 -14.29
C THR A 326 -16.26 -7.08 -15.03
N ALA A 327 -15.98 -7.23 -16.33
CA ALA A 327 -15.59 -6.10 -17.18
C ALA A 327 -16.68 -4.99 -17.22
N ASP A 328 -17.96 -5.37 -17.26
CA ASP A 328 -19.07 -4.42 -17.25
C ASP A 328 -19.17 -3.64 -15.92
N GLU A 329 -18.90 -4.28 -14.79
CA GLU A 329 -18.88 -3.60 -13.48
C GLU A 329 -17.72 -2.60 -13.37
N ILE A 330 -16.57 -2.90 -13.99
CA ILE A 330 -15.44 -1.97 -14.10
C ILE A 330 -15.86 -0.76 -14.95
N ILE A 331 -16.52 -1.00 -16.10
CA ILE A 331 -17.03 0.06 -16.98
C ILE A 331 -18.03 0.94 -16.22
N ASP A 332 -19.00 0.35 -15.53
CA ASP A 332 -20.03 1.09 -14.78
C ASP A 332 -19.40 1.93 -13.65
N GLY A 333 -18.36 1.42 -12.99
CA GLY A 333 -17.57 2.17 -12.03
C GLY A 333 -16.93 3.43 -12.66
N HIS A 334 -16.33 3.30 -13.85
CA HIS A 334 -15.75 4.44 -14.57
C HIS A 334 -16.78 5.49 -14.96
N LEU A 335 -17.97 5.09 -15.41
CA LEU A 335 -19.05 6.00 -15.76
C LEU A 335 -19.59 6.74 -14.52
N CYS A 336 -19.67 6.06 -13.37
CA CYS A 336 -20.01 6.69 -12.11
C CYS A 336 -18.97 7.75 -11.71
N VAL A 337 -17.68 7.43 -11.85
CA VAL A 337 -16.57 8.36 -11.53
C VAL A 337 -16.55 9.56 -12.48
N ASP A 338 -16.91 9.41 -13.76
CA ASP A 338 -17.04 10.55 -14.69
C ASP A 338 -18.02 11.60 -14.18
N MET A 339 -19.19 11.16 -13.69
CA MET A 339 -20.17 12.07 -13.08
C MET A 339 -19.58 12.79 -11.88
N MET A 340 -18.79 12.13 -11.07
CA MET A 340 -18.18 12.73 -9.88
C MET A 340 -17.09 13.75 -10.26
N ILE A 341 -16.28 13.46 -11.28
CA ILE A 341 -15.28 14.39 -11.82
C ILE A 341 -15.97 15.67 -12.37
N GLU A 342 -17.07 15.51 -13.12
CA GLU A 342 -17.86 16.65 -13.59
C GLU A 342 -18.42 17.47 -12.42
N LYS A 343 -19.03 16.82 -11.43
CA LYS A 343 -19.62 17.49 -10.27
C LYS A 343 -18.58 18.14 -9.37
N ALA A 344 -17.38 17.62 -9.30
CA ALA A 344 -16.30 18.18 -8.48
C ALA A 344 -16.06 19.67 -8.79
N ALA A 345 -16.25 20.10 -10.05
CA ALA A 345 -16.12 21.50 -10.44
C ALA A 345 -17.12 22.44 -9.72
N LEU A 346 -18.28 21.91 -9.34
CA LEU A 346 -19.34 22.65 -8.66
C LEU A 346 -19.12 22.71 -7.15
N TYR A 347 -18.48 21.69 -6.57
CA TYR A 347 -18.25 21.56 -5.12
C TYR A 347 -16.95 22.21 -4.67
N GLU A 348 -15.88 22.15 -5.49
CA GLU A 348 -14.54 22.61 -5.13
C GLU A 348 -14.52 24.06 -4.58
N PRO A 349 -15.22 25.06 -5.18
CA PRO A 349 -15.22 26.43 -4.66
C PRO A 349 -15.88 26.61 -3.27
N TYR A 350 -16.61 25.61 -2.79
CA TYR A 350 -17.31 25.66 -1.51
C TYR A 350 -16.59 24.86 -0.40
N VAL A 351 -15.43 24.27 -0.70
CA VAL A 351 -14.61 23.59 0.31
C VAL A 351 -13.89 24.63 1.17
N ASN A 352 -13.91 24.43 2.48
CA ASN A 352 -13.13 25.27 3.40
C ASN A 352 -11.65 24.88 3.40
N TRP A 353 -10.92 25.30 2.37
CA TRP A 353 -9.52 24.98 2.18
C TRP A 353 -8.63 25.45 3.33
N ASN A 354 -8.95 26.57 3.98
CA ASN A 354 -8.20 27.04 5.16
C ASN A 354 -8.26 26.01 6.29
N ALA A 355 -9.41 25.36 6.51
CA ALA A 355 -9.53 24.33 7.54
C ALA A 355 -8.77 23.05 7.15
N VAL A 356 -8.84 22.65 5.88
CA VAL A 356 -8.10 21.49 5.33
C VAL A 356 -6.58 21.70 5.46
N GLU A 357 -6.09 22.90 5.09
CA GLU A 357 -4.67 23.24 5.20
C GLU A 357 -4.19 23.30 6.63
N ALA A 358 -4.98 23.86 7.54
CA ALA A 358 -4.64 23.88 8.96
C ALA A 358 -4.50 22.48 9.54
N GLU A 359 -5.38 21.54 9.17
CA GLU A 359 -5.29 20.16 9.61
C GLU A 359 -4.09 19.42 8.96
N ARG A 360 -3.85 19.61 7.66
CA ARG A 360 -2.62 19.15 6.99
C ARG A 360 -1.37 19.58 7.75
N ASP A 361 -1.27 20.85 8.13
CA ASP A 361 -0.08 21.40 8.78
C ASP A 361 0.13 20.81 10.19
N ILE A 362 -0.94 20.52 10.92
CA ILE A 362 -0.87 19.78 12.19
C ILE A 362 -0.31 18.38 11.95
N LEU A 363 -0.83 17.65 10.96
CA LEU A 363 -0.36 16.31 10.66
C LEU A 363 1.10 16.31 10.23
N LEU A 364 1.53 17.27 9.40
CA LEU A 364 2.93 17.41 8.97
C LEU A 364 3.86 17.71 10.16
N ALA A 365 3.48 18.63 11.04
CA ALA A 365 4.28 18.95 12.22
C ALA A 365 4.41 17.74 13.16
N CYS A 366 3.31 17.05 13.44
CA CYS A 366 3.31 15.85 14.26
C CYS A 366 4.04 14.68 13.58
N GLY A 367 3.84 14.49 12.28
CA GLY A 367 4.53 13.46 11.50
C GLY A 367 6.04 13.63 11.52
N ARG A 368 6.54 14.87 11.45
CA ARG A 368 7.98 15.16 11.57
C ARG A 368 8.52 14.73 12.94
N VAL A 369 7.78 14.98 14.00
CA VAL A 369 8.17 14.53 15.36
C VAL A 369 8.19 13.00 15.45
N PHE A 370 7.23 12.31 14.82
CA PHE A 370 7.26 10.84 14.75
C PHE A 370 8.49 10.36 13.99
N PHE A 371 8.74 10.90 12.80
CA PHE A 371 9.93 10.59 11.99
C PHE A 371 11.23 10.75 12.82
N GLU A 372 11.42 11.91 13.44
CA GLU A 372 12.62 12.20 14.25
C GLU A 372 12.77 11.22 15.44
N ARG A 373 11.67 10.88 16.11
CA ARG A 373 11.70 9.92 17.22
C ARG A 373 12.07 8.51 16.76
N VAL A 374 11.52 8.07 15.62
CA VAL A 374 11.85 6.75 15.06
C VAL A 374 13.32 6.72 14.65
N MET A 375 13.81 7.72 13.90
CA MET A 375 15.19 7.75 13.44
C MET A 375 16.19 7.80 14.63
N ASN A 376 15.94 8.65 15.63
CA ASN A 376 16.74 8.68 16.85
C ASN A 376 16.69 7.34 17.61
N GLY A 377 15.52 6.70 17.65
CA GLY A 377 15.36 5.40 18.28
C GLY A 377 16.14 4.29 17.60
N LEU A 378 16.21 4.32 16.26
CA LEU A 378 17.03 3.39 15.48
C LEU A 378 18.53 3.64 15.71
N ASP A 379 18.97 4.90 15.76
CA ASP A 379 20.35 5.26 16.09
C ASP A 379 20.74 4.79 17.50
N ASP A 380 19.88 4.99 18.49
CA ASP A 380 20.05 4.48 19.86
C ASP A 380 20.17 2.93 19.90
N LEU A 381 19.56 2.22 18.95
CA LEU A 381 19.68 0.77 18.80
C LEU A 381 20.93 0.34 18.00
N GLY A 382 21.73 1.30 17.50
CA GLY A 382 22.96 1.05 16.75
C GLY A 382 22.74 0.70 15.28
N VAL A 383 21.58 1.06 14.70
CA VAL A 383 21.28 0.91 13.28
C VAL A 383 22.00 2.00 12.49
N ASP A 384 22.73 1.64 11.43
CA ASP A 384 23.32 2.65 10.52
C ASP A 384 22.22 3.30 9.68
N LEU A 385 21.85 4.52 10.04
CA LEU A 385 20.80 5.28 9.36
C LEU A 385 21.11 5.59 7.89
N LYS A 386 22.40 5.51 7.48
CA LYS A 386 22.82 5.73 6.09
C LYS A 386 22.78 4.44 5.26
N HIS A 387 22.55 3.31 5.90
CA HIS A 387 22.39 2.02 5.23
C HIS A 387 20.91 1.65 5.13
N PRO A 388 20.22 1.91 3.99
CA PRO A 388 18.79 1.70 3.87
C PRO A 388 18.36 0.29 4.21
N GLY A 389 19.18 -0.72 3.91
CA GLY A 389 18.88 -2.12 4.25
C GLY A 389 18.81 -2.38 5.74
N GLU A 390 19.70 -1.79 6.54
CA GLU A 390 19.63 -1.90 8.00
C GLU A 390 18.37 -1.22 8.55
N VAL A 391 18.03 -0.04 8.01
CA VAL A 391 16.84 0.69 8.43
C VAL A 391 15.56 -0.06 8.06
N PHE A 392 15.44 -0.54 6.79
CA PHE A 392 14.29 -1.35 6.34
C PHE A 392 14.05 -2.53 7.28
N ALA A 393 15.08 -3.23 7.55
CA ALA A 393 15.05 -4.45 8.32
C ALA A 393 14.78 -4.21 9.81
N ALA A 394 15.37 -3.18 10.41
CA ALA A 394 15.07 -2.79 11.79
C ALA A 394 13.61 -2.36 11.95
N LEU A 395 13.08 -1.57 11.01
CA LEU A 395 11.68 -1.15 11.00
C LEU A 395 10.73 -2.36 10.88
N LYS A 396 11.06 -3.35 10.01
CA LYS A 396 10.30 -4.59 9.91
C LYS A 396 10.34 -5.39 11.21
N ALA A 397 11.51 -5.50 11.83
CA ALA A 397 11.68 -6.23 13.09
C ALA A 397 10.94 -5.59 14.28
N ILE A 398 10.80 -4.27 14.29
CA ILE A 398 10.06 -3.55 15.33
C ILE A 398 8.55 -3.69 15.11
N GLY A 399 8.08 -3.52 13.88
CA GLY A 399 6.67 -3.58 13.54
C GLY A 399 5.87 -2.32 13.91
N ALA A 400 4.74 -2.12 13.22
CA ALA A 400 3.92 -0.91 13.35
C ALA A 400 3.42 -0.65 14.77
N GLU A 401 2.99 -1.68 15.47
CA GLU A 401 2.49 -1.56 16.84
C GLU A 401 3.53 -0.99 17.80
N GLN A 402 4.75 -1.54 17.78
CA GLN A 402 5.81 -1.08 18.65
C GLN A 402 6.33 0.30 18.22
N LEU A 403 6.38 0.59 16.92
CA LEU A 403 6.72 1.92 16.42
C LEU A 403 5.75 2.96 16.98
N GLU A 404 4.45 2.71 16.90
CA GLU A 404 3.43 3.64 17.38
C GLU A 404 3.44 3.77 18.91
N ALA A 405 3.54 2.67 19.64
CA ALA A 405 3.56 2.68 21.10
C ALA A 405 4.79 3.42 21.67
N ASN A 406 5.99 3.21 21.10
CA ASN A 406 7.21 3.81 21.58
C ASN A 406 7.44 5.23 21.07
N PHE A 407 7.17 5.50 19.80
CA PHE A 407 7.54 6.74 19.12
C PHE A 407 6.35 7.63 18.78
N GLY A 408 5.11 7.14 18.87
CA GLY A 408 3.90 7.88 18.54
C GLY A 408 3.82 9.26 19.18
N VAL A 409 3.17 10.19 18.49
CA VAL A 409 3.10 11.61 18.89
C VAL A 409 1.94 11.94 19.80
N GLY A 410 0.90 11.11 19.81
CA GLY A 410 -0.27 11.31 20.65
C GLY A 410 0.05 11.34 22.15
N LYS A 411 -0.82 11.95 22.92
CA LYS A 411 -0.71 12.04 24.39
C LYS A 411 -0.68 10.63 25.00
N LYS A 412 0.24 10.37 25.93
CA LYS A 412 0.26 9.09 26.65
C LYS A 412 -1.03 8.89 27.43
N GLU A 413 -1.72 7.80 27.16
CA GLU A 413 -2.97 7.41 27.82
C GLU A 413 -3.01 5.88 27.96
N LYS A 414 -2.98 5.41 29.20
CA LYS A 414 -2.87 3.96 29.50
C LYS A 414 -4.05 3.13 28.98
N THR A 415 -5.21 3.74 28.84
CA THR A 415 -6.44 3.08 28.38
C THR A 415 -6.58 3.07 26.86
N ALA A 416 -5.74 3.81 26.15
CA ALA A 416 -5.71 3.80 24.70
C ALA A 416 -5.03 2.52 24.15
N LEU A 417 -5.51 2.01 23.02
CA LEU A 417 -5.06 0.74 22.44
C LEU A 417 -3.54 0.64 22.22
N ARG A 418 -2.88 1.75 21.85
CA ARG A 418 -1.41 1.84 21.69
C ARG A 418 -0.73 2.60 22.85
N GLY A 419 -1.40 2.73 24.01
CA GLY A 419 -0.91 3.50 25.13
C GLY A 419 -0.82 5.01 24.89
N ARG A 420 -1.46 5.48 23.78
CA ARG A 420 -1.51 6.90 23.37
C ARG A 420 -2.87 7.24 22.78
N GLU A 421 -3.36 8.42 23.09
CA GLU A 421 -4.53 9.01 22.44
C GLU A 421 -4.09 9.57 21.06
N PRO A 422 -4.69 9.14 19.93
CA PRO A 422 -4.31 9.63 18.63
C PRO A 422 -4.53 11.14 18.47
N VAL A 423 -3.62 11.82 17.77
CA VAL A 423 -3.81 13.23 17.34
C VAL A 423 -4.99 13.32 16.38
N ARG A 424 -5.02 12.43 15.38
CA ARG A 424 -6.14 12.24 14.46
C ARG A 424 -6.37 10.74 14.28
N PRO A 425 -7.41 10.19 14.90
CA PRO A 425 -7.72 8.75 14.76
C PRO A 425 -7.97 8.37 13.31
N THR A 426 -7.45 7.22 12.89
CA THR A 426 -7.80 6.60 11.60
C THR A 426 -9.23 6.07 11.63
N ASP A 427 -9.87 5.93 10.47
CA ASP A 427 -11.23 5.39 10.38
C ASP A 427 -11.30 3.91 10.75
N ILE A 428 -10.20 3.18 10.58
CA ILE A 428 -10.06 1.80 11.08
C ILE A 428 -10.35 1.73 12.58
N ILE A 429 -9.79 2.62 13.38
CA ILE A 429 -10.02 2.64 14.82
C ILE A 429 -11.48 2.91 15.16
N LYS A 430 -12.09 3.89 14.50
CA LYS A 430 -13.52 4.20 14.70
C LYS A 430 -14.40 3.00 14.34
N THR A 431 -14.07 2.34 13.23
CA THR A 431 -14.78 1.14 12.76
C THR A 431 -14.55 -0.03 13.70
N LEU A 432 -13.33 -0.26 14.16
CA LEU A 432 -12.97 -1.29 15.14
C LEU A 432 -13.75 -1.10 16.44
N GLN A 433 -13.72 0.08 17.02
CA GLN A 433 -14.46 0.42 18.23
C GLN A 433 -15.97 0.23 18.07
N THR A 434 -16.51 0.61 16.93
CA THR A 434 -17.93 0.45 16.62
C THR A 434 -18.32 -1.03 16.51
N LYS A 435 -17.52 -1.83 15.81
CA LYS A 435 -17.78 -3.29 15.70
C LYS A 435 -17.55 -4.01 17.01
N GLN A 436 -16.52 -3.64 17.77
CA GLN A 436 -16.26 -4.16 19.10
C GLN A 436 -17.46 -3.90 20.04
N LYS A 437 -17.98 -2.68 20.04
CA LYS A 437 -19.18 -2.34 20.82
C LYS A 437 -20.38 -3.15 20.41
N LYS A 438 -20.65 -3.32 19.11
CA LYS A 438 -21.74 -4.15 18.59
C LYS A 438 -21.55 -5.61 18.97
N MET A 439 -20.37 -6.16 18.85
CA MET A 439 -20.03 -7.52 19.24
C MET A 439 -20.30 -7.74 20.74
N PHE A 440 -19.83 -6.84 21.61
CA PHE A 440 -20.07 -6.94 23.05
C PHE A 440 -21.54 -6.89 23.41
N LEU A 441 -22.34 -6.09 22.69
CA LEU A 441 -23.79 -6.07 22.87
C LEU A 441 -24.46 -7.38 22.42
N SER A 442 -23.96 -8.01 21.34
CA SER A 442 -24.54 -9.22 20.79
C SER A 442 -24.23 -10.48 21.60
N VAL A 443 -23.04 -10.59 22.17
CA VAL A 443 -22.64 -11.76 22.99
C VAL A 443 -23.11 -11.68 24.44
N GLY A 444 -23.55 -10.51 24.89
CA GLY A 444 -24.06 -10.33 26.25
C GLY A 444 -22.97 -10.39 27.32
N LYS A 445 -23.30 -11.02 28.47
CA LYS A 445 -22.38 -11.14 29.60
C LYS A 445 -21.44 -12.34 29.37
N VAL A 446 -20.14 -12.08 29.26
CA VAL A 446 -19.10 -13.10 29.03
C VAL A 446 -17.97 -13.02 30.07
N GLU A 447 -18.11 -12.13 31.04
CA GLU A 447 -17.11 -11.95 32.11
C GLU A 447 -16.96 -13.26 32.90
N GLY A 448 -15.70 -13.73 33.01
CA GLY A 448 -15.36 -14.97 33.71
C GLY A 448 -15.51 -16.27 32.92
N GLU A 449 -16.14 -16.26 31.73
CA GLU A 449 -16.35 -17.48 30.91
C GLU A 449 -15.04 -18.18 30.50
N LEU A 450 -13.98 -17.42 30.35
CA LEU A 450 -12.65 -17.95 30.01
C LEU A 450 -11.63 -17.71 31.14
N ALA A 451 -12.07 -17.42 32.33
CA ALA A 451 -11.18 -17.22 33.49
C ALA A 451 -10.27 -18.45 33.70
N GLY A 452 -8.97 -18.22 33.80
CA GLY A 452 -7.97 -19.26 33.96
C GLY A 452 -7.62 -20.03 32.67
N LYS A 453 -8.23 -19.68 31.53
CA LYS A 453 -7.84 -20.21 30.22
C LYS A 453 -6.75 -19.37 29.59
N VAL A 454 -5.85 -20.04 28.86
CA VAL A 454 -4.82 -19.42 28.01
C VAL A 454 -5.33 -19.47 26.57
N VAL A 455 -5.25 -18.33 25.87
CA VAL A 455 -5.69 -18.23 24.47
C VAL A 455 -4.56 -17.60 23.67
N LEU A 456 -4.11 -18.27 22.62
CA LEU A 456 -3.24 -17.68 21.60
C LEU A 456 -4.10 -17.08 20.48
N VAL A 457 -3.78 -15.87 20.11
CA VAL A 457 -4.45 -15.16 19.02
C VAL A 457 -3.40 -14.76 17.99
N ALA A 458 -3.62 -15.13 16.73
CA ALA A 458 -2.72 -14.83 15.62
C ALA A 458 -3.52 -14.58 14.35
N SER A 459 -2.93 -13.89 13.37
CA SER A 459 -3.39 -13.88 11.99
C SER A 459 -2.31 -14.47 11.10
N THR A 460 -2.71 -15.33 10.16
CA THR A 460 -1.80 -15.90 9.16
C THR A 460 -1.60 -14.99 7.94
N ASP A 461 -2.26 -13.84 7.93
CA ASP A 461 -2.17 -12.82 6.88
C ASP A 461 -2.01 -11.40 7.48
N ILE A 462 -2.12 -10.37 6.62
CA ILE A 462 -1.98 -8.96 7.02
C ILE A 462 -3.14 -8.44 7.88
N HIS A 463 -4.26 -9.14 7.92
CA HIS A 463 -5.51 -8.62 8.46
C HIS A 463 -5.56 -8.68 10.00
N ASP A 464 -5.03 -7.65 10.63
CA ASP A 464 -5.01 -7.48 12.09
C ASP A 464 -6.40 -7.27 12.72
N TYR A 465 -7.30 -6.69 11.96
CA TYR A 465 -8.60 -6.22 12.43
C TYR A 465 -9.49 -7.30 13.05
N GLY A 466 -9.65 -8.45 12.37
CA GLY A 466 -10.40 -9.59 12.90
C GLY A 466 -9.77 -10.17 14.15
N LYS A 467 -8.45 -10.25 14.17
CA LYS A 467 -7.64 -10.69 15.30
C LYS A 467 -7.88 -9.81 16.53
N GLU A 468 -7.87 -8.48 16.37
CA GLU A 468 -8.11 -7.54 17.48
C GLU A 468 -9.52 -7.66 18.06
N LEU A 469 -10.54 -7.94 17.24
CA LEU A 469 -11.89 -8.21 17.74
C LEU A 469 -11.95 -9.48 18.61
N VAL A 470 -11.34 -10.58 18.15
CA VAL A 470 -11.28 -11.85 18.89
C VAL A 470 -10.52 -11.66 20.19
N LYS A 471 -9.35 -11.04 20.15
CA LYS A 471 -8.52 -10.67 21.31
C LYS A 471 -9.33 -9.88 22.34
N SER A 472 -10.06 -8.86 21.90
CA SER A 472 -10.90 -8.03 22.77
C SER A 472 -11.99 -8.85 23.46
N LEU A 473 -12.60 -9.80 22.76
CA LEU A 473 -13.61 -10.67 23.33
C LEU A 473 -13.02 -11.63 24.37
N CYS A 474 -11.89 -12.25 24.06
CA CYS A 474 -11.19 -13.14 24.98
C CYS A 474 -10.74 -12.41 26.27
N ASN A 475 -10.22 -11.18 26.12
CA ASN A 475 -9.88 -10.34 27.28
C ASN A 475 -11.11 -9.99 28.11
N LYS A 476 -12.25 -9.67 27.48
CA LYS A 476 -13.51 -9.43 28.20
C LYS A 476 -14.03 -10.67 28.95
N ALA A 477 -13.74 -11.84 28.41
CA ALA A 477 -14.07 -13.12 29.04
C ALA A 477 -13.04 -13.56 30.11
N GLU A 478 -12.07 -12.71 30.43
CA GLU A 478 -11.01 -12.91 31.43
C GLU A 478 -10.01 -14.02 31.09
N ALA A 479 -9.81 -14.31 29.80
CA ALA A 479 -8.74 -15.19 29.36
C ALA A 479 -7.36 -14.52 29.53
N LYS A 480 -6.33 -15.35 29.75
CA LYS A 480 -4.93 -14.92 29.56
C LYS A 480 -4.60 -14.99 28.08
N VAL A 481 -4.58 -13.83 27.40
CA VAL A 481 -4.38 -13.78 25.95
C VAL A 481 -2.91 -13.54 25.62
N PHE A 482 -2.35 -14.38 24.74
CA PHE A 482 -1.08 -14.19 24.06
C PHE A 482 -1.37 -13.81 22.60
N ASP A 483 -0.99 -12.60 22.24
CA ASP A 483 -1.12 -12.10 20.86
C ASP A 483 0.21 -12.34 20.14
N LEU A 484 0.19 -13.22 19.15
CA LEU A 484 1.36 -13.55 18.34
C LEU A 484 1.55 -12.58 17.15
N GLY A 485 0.57 -11.70 16.89
CA GLY A 485 0.63 -10.73 15.80
C GLY A 485 0.00 -11.22 14.50
N THR A 486 0.47 -10.64 13.40
CA THR A 486 0.07 -10.97 12.02
C THR A 486 1.20 -11.72 11.31
N TYR A 487 0.88 -12.39 10.19
CA TYR A 487 1.82 -13.22 9.41
C TYR A 487 2.48 -14.36 10.18
N VAL A 488 1.81 -14.86 11.18
CA VAL A 488 2.32 -15.96 11.98
C VAL A 488 2.09 -17.26 11.21
N THR A 489 3.16 -18.04 11.02
CA THR A 489 3.05 -19.34 10.37
C THR A 489 2.33 -20.35 11.26
N VAL A 490 1.77 -21.40 10.65
CA VAL A 490 1.11 -22.47 11.40
C VAL A 490 2.10 -23.16 12.36
N GLU A 491 3.35 -23.32 11.93
CA GLU A 491 4.43 -23.89 12.73
C GLU A 491 4.69 -23.01 13.97
N GLU A 492 4.78 -21.71 13.81
CA GLU A 492 4.97 -20.79 14.95
C GLU A 492 3.79 -20.82 15.93
N ILE A 493 2.56 -20.92 15.42
CA ILE A 493 1.39 -21.05 16.28
C ILE A 493 1.51 -22.35 17.10
N ILE A 494 1.90 -23.46 16.47
CA ILE A 494 2.07 -24.75 17.14
C ILE A 494 3.21 -24.68 18.16
N ASP A 495 4.36 -24.11 17.82
CA ASP A 495 5.50 -23.99 18.73
C ASP A 495 5.14 -23.16 19.97
N ASN A 496 4.51 -22.00 19.77
CA ASN A 496 4.06 -21.17 20.88
C ASN A 496 2.97 -21.86 21.72
N LEU A 497 2.09 -22.67 21.10
CA LEU A 497 1.08 -23.44 21.80
C LEU A 497 1.73 -24.46 22.75
N LEU A 498 2.78 -25.16 22.26
CA LEU A 498 3.53 -26.15 23.05
C LEU A 498 4.34 -25.51 24.19
N GLU A 499 4.89 -24.32 23.96
CA GLU A 499 5.65 -23.58 24.98
C GLU A 499 4.77 -22.98 26.08
N THR A 500 3.53 -22.62 25.76
CA THR A 500 2.62 -21.96 26.72
C THR A 500 1.79 -22.93 27.57
N GLU A 501 1.91 -24.25 27.37
CA GLU A 501 1.08 -25.29 28.03
C GLU A 501 -0.43 -24.99 27.91
N SER A 502 -0.85 -24.41 26.79
CA SER A 502 -2.21 -23.92 26.54
C SER A 502 -3.11 -24.98 25.90
#